data_d538cff145b9ca969a0cd8d47ada03d3
#
_entry.id   d538cff145b9ca969a0cd8d47ada03d3
#
_cell.length_a   1.000
_cell.length_b   1.000
_cell.length_c   1.000
_cell.angle_alpha   90.00
_cell.angle_beta   90.00
_cell.angle_gamma   90.00
#
_symmetry.space_group_name_H-M   'P 1'
#
loop_
_entity.id
_entity.type
_entity.pdbx_description
1 polymer ?
#
loop_
_entity_poly.entity_id
_entity_poly.type
_entity_poly.pdbx_seq_one_letter_code
_entity_poly.pdbx_strand_id
1 'polypeptide(L)'
;EIAEVSLTHIRRVPDAVVSFGQGCEGEPLMAYKTIEAAVRLIREQTDQGTINLNTNASLPEQVQGLARAGLDSMRVSMNSVRDNWYTAYFRPRSYRFGDVLESIRTARRSRLSVAVNYLNCPGFTDSEKEFQALDDFVRDLDINMIQWRNLNFDPRHYFRRMTRVGDSGRPLGM
;
A
#
# COMPACT_ATOMS: atom_id res chain seq x y z
N GLU A 1 -16.54 16.57 10.57
CA GLU A 1 -15.61 16.18 11.64
C GLU A 1 -14.25 15.74 11.05
N ILE A 2 -14.15 14.67 10.21
CA ILE A 2 -12.85 14.24 9.62
C ILE A 2 -12.16 15.40 8.90
N ALA A 3 -12.85 16.06 7.99
CA ALA A 3 -12.30 17.18 7.22
C ALA A 3 -11.91 18.37 8.15
N GLU A 4 -12.67 18.65 9.15
CA GLU A 4 -12.40 19.73 10.12
C GLU A 4 -11.12 19.47 10.92
N VAL A 5 -10.94 18.25 11.44
CA VAL A 5 -9.73 17.86 12.16
C VAL A 5 -8.52 17.93 11.22
N SER A 6 -8.66 17.39 10.00
CA SER A 6 -7.61 17.42 8.97
C SER A 6 -7.20 18.84 8.59
N LEU A 7 -8.16 19.71 8.33
CA LEU A 7 -7.92 21.11 8.00
C LEU A 7 -7.25 21.87 9.16
N THR A 8 -7.64 21.57 10.39
CA THR A 8 -7.00 22.17 11.56
C THR A 8 -5.51 21.78 11.64
N HIS A 9 -5.18 20.53 11.33
CA HIS A 9 -3.80 20.06 11.28
C HIS A 9 -3.04 20.69 10.12
N ILE A 10 -3.60 20.65 8.92
CA ILE A 10 -2.96 21.21 7.70
C ILE A 10 -2.63 22.71 7.86
N ARG A 11 -3.52 23.48 8.48
CA ARG A 11 -3.32 24.94 8.70
C ARG A 11 -2.26 25.26 9.75
N ARG A 12 -1.95 24.35 10.66
CA ARG A 12 -1.03 24.57 11.79
C ARG A 12 0.36 23.99 11.59
N VAL A 13 0.48 22.98 10.75
CA VAL A 13 1.72 22.21 10.60
C VAL A 13 2.25 22.38 9.16
N PRO A 14 3.47 22.92 8.99
CA PRO A 14 4.12 22.92 7.68
C PRO A 14 4.27 21.49 7.17
N ASP A 15 4.08 21.29 5.87
CA ASP A 15 4.19 19.99 5.20
C ASP A 15 3.36 18.87 5.88
N ALA A 16 2.19 19.26 6.40
CA ALA A 16 1.30 18.35 7.09
C ALA A 16 0.93 17.13 6.24
N VAL A 17 0.88 15.97 6.89
CA VAL A 17 0.39 14.72 6.28
C VAL A 17 -0.84 14.24 7.05
N VAL A 18 -1.95 14.10 6.34
CA VAL A 18 -3.18 13.46 6.82
C VAL A 18 -3.24 12.05 6.24
N SER A 19 -3.35 11.04 7.09
CA SER A 19 -3.26 9.65 6.64
C SER A 19 -4.46 8.83 7.11
N PHE A 20 -5.11 8.15 6.18
CA PHE A 20 -6.17 7.18 6.43
C PHE A 20 -5.60 5.75 6.45
N GLY A 21 -6.20 4.86 7.26
CA GLY A 21 -5.84 3.45 7.32
C GLY A 21 -4.59 3.19 8.17
N GLN A 22 -4.67 3.48 9.46
CA GLN A 22 -3.64 3.03 10.41
C GLN A 22 -3.79 1.53 10.71
N GLY A 23 -2.72 0.86 11.09
CA GLY A 23 -2.63 -0.60 11.15
C GLY A 23 -3.65 -1.35 12.01
N CYS A 24 -4.41 -0.65 12.85
CA CYS A 24 -5.47 -1.24 13.72
C CYS A 24 -6.90 -0.87 13.27
N GLU A 25 -7.07 -0.09 12.21
CA GLU A 25 -8.37 0.46 11.79
C GLU A 25 -9.09 -0.37 10.72
N GLY A 26 -8.45 -1.43 10.23
CA GLY A 26 -8.95 -2.22 9.11
C GLY A 26 -8.61 -1.60 7.75
N GLU A 27 -9.25 -2.10 6.68
CA GLU A 27 -9.00 -1.65 5.31
C GLU A 27 -9.81 -0.38 4.99
N PRO A 28 -9.17 0.77 4.75
CA PRO A 28 -9.87 2.03 4.51
C PRO A 28 -10.69 2.06 3.22
N LEU A 29 -10.33 1.28 2.21
CA LEU A 29 -11.13 1.18 0.98
C LEU A 29 -12.55 0.64 1.23
N MET A 30 -12.78 -0.05 2.36
CA MET A 30 -14.14 -0.46 2.77
C MET A 30 -14.99 0.73 3.22
N ALA A 31 -14.36 1.83 3.65
CA ALA A 31 -15.01 3.09 4.04
C ALA A 31 -14.81 4.21 2.99
N TYR A 32 -14.51 3.84 1.75
CA TYR A 32 -14.08 4.77 0.70
C TYR A 32 -15.03 5.96 0.50
N LYS A 33 -16.35 5.76 0.60
CA LYS A 33 -17.35 6.85 0.43
C LYS A 33 -17.16 7.97 1.47
N THR A 34 -16.91 7.60 2.71
CA THR A 34 -16.67 8.56 3.80
C THR A 34 -15.34 9.27 3.60
N ILE A 35 -14.30 8.53 3.20
CA ILE A 35 -12.97 9.09 2.95
C ILE A 35 -13.02 10.01 1.73
N GLU A 36 -13.66 9.60 0.64
CA GLU A 36 -13.81 10.41 -0.58
C GLU A 36 -14.50 11.75 -0.26
N ALA A 37 -15.62 11.70 0.48
CA ALA A 37 -16.32 12.92 0.89
C ALA A 37 -15.44 13.83 1.77
N ALA A 38 -14.67 13.25 2.69
CA ALA A 38 -13.75 14.02 3.53
C ALA A 38 -12.62 14.65 2.71
N VAL A 39 -12.02 13.91 1.77
CA VAL A 39 -10.96 14.41 0.88
C VAL A 39 -11.48 15.57 0.02
N ARG A 40 -12.67 15.44 -0.57
CA ARG A 40 -13.30 16.54 -1.33
C ARG A 40 -13.48 17.79 -0.48
N LEU A 41 -14.05 17.66 0.70
CA LEU A 41 -14.26 18.79 1.63
C LEU A 41 -12.94 19.45 2.06
N ILE A 42 -11.87 18.70 2.18
CA ILE A 42 -10.53 19.26 2.47
C ILE A 42 -10.04 20.04 1.24
N ARG A 43 -10.10 19.44 0.05
CA ARG A 43 -9.59 20.05 -1.19
C ARG A 43 -10.41 21.24 -1.69
N GLU A 44 -11.69 21.33 -1.33
CA GLU A 44 -12.49 22.55 -1.54
C GLU A 44 -11.97 23.76 -0.76
N GLN A 45 -11.18 23.53 0.31
CA GLN A 45 -10.68 24.59 1.18
C GLN A 45 -9.17 24.84 1.07
N THR A 46 -8.39 23.87 0.61
CA THR A 46 -6.93 23.99 0.52
C THR A 46 -6.29 22.93 -0.38
N ASP A 47 -5.27 23.34 -1.14
CA ASP A 47 -4.38 22.43 -1.86
C ASP A 47 -3.14 22.05 -1.04
N GLN A 48 -3.01 22.59 0.18
CA GLN A 48 -1.86 22.31 1.06
C GLN A 48 -2.02 20.98 1.78
N GLY A 49 -0.90 20.48 2.27
CA GLY A 49 -0.80 19.21 2.98
C GLY A 49 -0.92 17.99 2.06
N THR A 50 -0.36 16.89 2.48
CA THR A 50 -0.42 15.60 1.77
C THR A 50 -1.53 14.74 2.36
N ILE A 51 -2.47 14.29 1.53
CA ILE A 51 -3.48 13.33 1.94
C ILE A 51 -3.03 11.94 1.47
N ASN A 52 -2.81 11.04 2.41
CA ASN A 52 -2.29 9.69 2.18
C ASN A 52 -3.29 8.60 2.55
N LEU A 53 -3.25 7.49 1.84
CA LEU A 53 -4.03 6.28 2.11
C LEU A 53 -3.10 5.09 2.33
N ASN A 54 -3.17 4.44 3.51
CA ASN A 54 -2.51 3.14 3.74
C ASN A 54 -3.54 2.03 3.47
N THR A 55 -3.26 1.14 2.55
CA THR A 55 -4.27 0.19 2.05
C THR A 55 -3.66 -1.11 1.55
N ASN A 56 -4.47 -2.15 1.44
CA ASN A 56 -4.14 -3.36 0.70
C ASN A 56 -4.36 -3.20 -0.82
N ALA A 57 -4.85 -2.03 -1.26
CA ALA A 57 -5.11 -1.68 -2.66
C ALA A 57 -6.05 -2.67 -3.39
N SER A 58 -7.00 -3.27 -2.70
CA SER A 58 -7.87 -4.33 -3.23
C SER A 58 -8.98 -3.87 -4.16
N LEU A 59 -9.26 -2.55 -4.24
CA LEU A 59 -10.42 -2.00 -4.94
C LEU A 59 -10.01 -0.87 -5.92
N PRO A 60 -9.66 -1.20 -7.18
CA PRO A 60 -9.14 -0.24 -8.16
C PRO A 60 -10.09 0.94 -8.46
N GLU A 61 -11.38 0.68 -8.56
CA GLU A 61 -12.38 1.72 -8.85
C GLU A 61 -12.46 2.76 -7.73
N GLN A 62 -12.35 2.31 -6.47
CA GLN A 62 -12.36 3.17 -5.30
C GLN A 62 -11.08 4.01 -5.22
N VAL A 63 -9.94 3.42 -5.57
CA VAL A 63 -8.67 4.17 -5.71
C VAL A 63 -8.82 5.28 -6.74
N GLN A 64 -9.46 5.00 -7.89
CA GLN A 64 -9.71 6.03 -8.90
C GLN A 64 -10.63 7.15 -8.38
N GLY A 65 -11.68 6.81 -7.62
CA GLY A 65 -12.58 7.78 -7.00
C GLY A 65 -11.84 8.69 -6.03
N LEU A 66 -11.01 8.12 -5.14
CA LEU A 66 -10.19 8.86 -4.18
C LEU A 66 -9.15 9.75 -4.87
N ALA A 67 -8.52 9.29 -5.95
CA ALA A 67 -7.60 10.09 -6.74
C ALA A 67 -8.29 11.33 -7.33
N ARG A 68 -9.49 11.16 -7.89
CA ARG A 68 -10.30 12.29 -8.40
C ARG A 68 -10.76 13.24 -7.30
N ALA A 69 -10.92 12.74 -6.08
CA ALA A 69 -11.28 13.57 -4.94
C ALA A 69 -10.12 14.45 -4.44
N GLY A 70 -8.88 14.14 -4.80
CA GLY A 70 -7.69 14.89 -4.42
C GLY A 70 -6.77 14.18 -3.44
N LEU A 71 -6.77 12.83 -3.42
CA LEU A 71 -5.74 12.04 -2.74
C LEU A 71 -4.38 12.28 -3.40
N ASP A 72 -3.31 12.41 -2.63
CA ASP A 72 -1.96 12.68 -3.14
C ASP A 72 -1.07 11.44 -3.18
N SER A 73 -1.24 10.57 -2.19
CA SER A 73 -0.37 9.41 -2.05
C SER A 73 -1.08 8.17 -1.55
N MET A 74 -0.52 7.03 -1.92
CA MET A 74 -1.00 5.72 -1.48
C MET A 74 0.18 4.87 -1.02
N ARG A 75 0.01 4.21 0.12
CA ARG A 75 0.98 3.25 0.64
C ARG A 75 0.36 1.86 0.67
N VAL A 76 0.91 0.97 -0.14
CA VAL A 76 0.38 -0.39 -0.34
C VAL A 76 1.15 -1.40 0.49
N SER A 77 0.44 -2.21 1.26
CA SER A 77 1.05 -3.28 2.08
C SER A 77 1.28 -4.52 1.25
N MET A 78 2.53 -5.03 1.24
CA MET A 78 2.92 -6.25 0.54
C MET A 78 3.92 -7.08 1.33
N ASN A 79 3.82 -8.41 1.19
CA ASN A 79 4.83 -9.34 1.66
C ASN A 79 5.71 -9.88 0.54
N SER A 80 5.22 -9.85 -0.69
CA SER A 80 5.86 -10.29 -1.92
C SER A 80 5.16 -9.69 -3.11
N VAL A 81 5.87 -9.51 -4.21
CA VAL A 81 5.32 -9.10 -5.53
C VAL A 81 4.99 -10.29 -6.43
N ARG A 82 5.20 -11.51 -5.94
CA ARG A 82 4.82 -12.75 -6.63
C ARG A 82 3.44 -13.21 -6.15
N ASP A 83 2.51 -13.39 -7.07
CA ASP A 83 1.09 -13.67 -6.79
C ASP A 83 0.88 -14.82 -5.81
N ASN A 84 1.52 -15.96 -6.03
CA ASN A 84 1.39 -17.13 -5.16
C ASN A 84 1.84 -16.86 -3.72
N TRP A 85 2.87 -16.04 -3.52
CA TRP A 85 3.41 -15.65 -2.23
C TRP A 85 2.56 -14.58 -1.55
N TYR A 86 2.09 -13.61 -2.32
CA TYR A 86 1.11 -12.62 -1.86
C TYR A 86 -0.16 -13.32 -1.38
N THR A 87 -0.72 -14.18 -2.22
CA THR A 87 -1.97 -14.91 -1.92
C THR A 87 -1.83 -15.83 -0.72
N ALA A 88 -0.69 -16.50 -0.53
CA ALA A 88 -0.46 -17.36 0.63
C ALA A 88 -0.45 -16.58 1.96
N TYR A 89 0.02 -15.33 1.94
CA TYR A 89 0.07 -14.46 3.13
C TYR A 89 -1.26 -13.75 3.37
N PHE A 90 -1.72 -12.95 2.40
CA PHE A 90 -2.92 -12.13 2.54
C PHE A 90 -4.21 -12.94 2.48
N ARG A 91 -4.23 -14.08 1.80
CA ARG A 91 -5.39 -14.96 1.63
C ARG A 91 -6.64 -14.20 1.18
N PRO A 92 -6.57 -13.45 0.07
CA PRO A 92 -7.67 -12.63 -0.39
C PRO A 92 -8.90 -13.48 -0.69
N ARG A 93 -10.09 -13.00 -0.30
CA ARG A 93 -11.37 -13.69 -0.52
C ARG A 93 -12.21 -13.05 -1.61
N SER A 94 -12.17 -11.72 -1.69
CA SER A 94 -13.03 -10.91 -2.57
C SER A 94 -12.25 -10.15 -3.63
N TYR A 95 -10.93 -10.31 -3.69
CA TYR A 95 -10.05 -9.67 -4.67
C TYR A 95 -8.89 -10.58 -5.03
N ARG A 96 -8.13 -10.24 -6.05
CA ARG A 96 -6.93 -10.96 -6.51
C ARG A 96 -5.72 -10.04 -6.49
N PHE A 97 -4.53 -10.59 -6.56
CA PHE A 97 -3.30 -9.79 -6.66
C PHE A 97 -3.31 -8.86 -7.89
N GLY A 98 -3.92 -9.30 -9.00
CA GLY A 98 -4.13 -8.48 -10.19
C GLY A 98 -4.89 -7.18 -9.92
N ASP A 99 -5.86 -7.18 -8.99
CA ASP A 99 -6.61 -5.98 -8.59
C ASP A 99 -5.71 -4.99 -7.84
N VAL A 100 -4.78 -5.51 -7.03
CA VAL A 100 -3.77 -4.69 -6.34
C VAL A 100 -2.85 -4.00 -7.36
N LEU A 101 -2.38 -4.74 -8.37
CA LEU A 101 -1.56 -4.18 -9.45
C LEU A 101 -2.33 -3.13 -10.24
N GLU A 102 -3.62 -3.35 -10.52
CA GLU A 102 -4.45 -2.37 -11.24
C GLU A 102 -4.72 -1.13 -10.39
N SER A 103 -4.90 -1.27 -9.08
CA SER A 103 -4.98 -0.13 -8.15
C SER A 103 -3.72 0.74 -8.20
N ILE A 104 -2.54 0.11 -8.19
CA ILE A 104 -1.26 0.81 -8.30
C ILE A 104 -1.15 1.52 -9.64
N ARG A 105 -1.45 0.85 -10.76
CA ARG A 105 -1.46 1.47 -12.09
C ARG A 105 -2.41 2.66 -12.15
N THR A 106 -3.60 2.51 -11.57
CA THR A 106 -4.61 3.57 -11.50
C THR A 106 -4.11 4.76 -10.70
N ALA A 107 -3.50 4.53 -9.55
CA ALA A 107 -2.88 5.58 -8.74
C ALA A 107 -1.78 6.31 -9.53
N ARG A 108 -0.87 5.57 -10.17
CA ARG A 108 0.21 6.17 -10.96
C ARG A 108 -0.28 6.96 -12.17
N ARG A 109 -1.26 6.43 -12.91
CA ARG A 109 -1.92 7.16 -14.02
C ARG A 109 -2.59 8.45 -13.53
N SER A 110 -3.09 8.45 -12.30
CA SER A 110 -3.67 9.63 -11.64
C SER A 110 -2.62 10.53 -10.96
N ARG A 111 -1.33 10.26 -11.14
CA ARG A 111 -0.18 11.01 -10.59
C ARG A 111 -0.06 10.96 -9.06
N LEU A 112 -0.68 9.99 -8.41
CA LEU A 112 -0.44 9.76 -6.99
C LEU A 112 0.99 9.25 -6.78
N SER A 113 1.60 9.70 -5.68
CA SER A 113 2.81 9.07 -5.18
C SER A 113 2.47 7.69 -4.59
N VAL A 114 3.17 6.65 -5.02
CA VAL A 114 2.94 5.29 -4.53
C VAL A 114 4.17 4.77 -3.79
N ALA A 115 3.96 4.45 -2.51
CA ALA A 115 4.93 3.75 -1.69
C ALA A 115 4.46 2.31 -1.44
N VAL A 116 5.40 1.38 -1.32
CA VAL A 116 5.11 0.01 -0.93
C VAL A 116 5.70 -0.28 0.45
N ASN A 117 4.84 -0.66 1.40
CA ASN A 117 5.23 -1.25 2.66
C ASN A 117 5.56 -2.71 2.42
N TYR A 118 6.84 -3.01 2.26
CA TYR A 118 7.31 -4.34 1.93
C TYR A 118 7.79 -5.08 3.17
N LEU A 119 7.26 -6.30 3.36
CA LEU A 119 7.62 -7.10 4.51
C LEU A 119 9.05 -7.63 4.36
N ASN A 120 9.91 -7.31 5.33
CA ASN A 120 11.27 -7.83 5.38
C ASN A 120 11.31 -9.11 6.22
N CYS A 121 11.66 -10.22 5.59
CA CYS A 121 11.87 -11.51 6.24
C CYS A 121 13.13 -12.15 5.63
N PRO A 122 14.32 -12.00 6.28
CA PRO A 122 15.56 -12.57 5.80
C PRO A 122 15.45 -14.09 5.55
N GLY A 123 16.07 -14.56 4.48
CA GLY A 123 15.94 -15.92 3.98
C GLY A 123 14.74 -16.13 3.06
N PHE A 124 13.95 -15.04 2.84
CA PHE A 124 12.75 -15.07 2.03
C PHE A 124 12.68 -13.89 1.07
N THR A 125 12.55 -12.69 1.62
CA THR A 125 12.42 -11.45 0.85
C THR A 125 13.77 -10.96 0.31
N ASP A 126 14.87 -11.46 0.81
CA ASP A 126 16.23 -11.26 0.33
C ASP A 126 16.70 -12.35 -0.65
N SER A 127 15.78 -13.15 -1.19
CA SER A 127 16.15 -14.14 -2.21
C SER A 127 16.33 -13.49 -3.59
N GLU A 128 17.24 -14.07 -4.39
CA GLU A 128 17.52 -13.59 -5.74
C GLU A 128 16.25 -13.49 -6.61
N LYS A 129 15.37 -14.48 -6.51
CA LYS A 129 14.10 -14.51 -7.26
C LYS A 129 13.14 -13.41 -6.82
N GLU A 130 13.07 -13.13 -5.50
CA GLU A 130 12.21 -12.07 -4.99
C GLU A 130 12.77 -10.69 -5.33
N PHE A 131 14.09 -10.54 -5.24
CA PHE A 131 14.74 -9.28 -5.59
C PHE A 131 14.52 -8.93 -7.06
N GLN A 132 14.71 -9.90 -7.98
CA GLN A 132 14.46 -9.67 -9.39
C GLN A 132 13.00 -9.30 -9.67
N ALA A 133 12.07 -10.04 -9.08
CA ALA A 133 10.64 -9.74 -9.22
C ALA A 133 10.28 -8.35 -8.66
N LEU A 134 10.91 -7.93 -7.56
CA LEU A 134 10.70 -6.62 -6.98
C LEU A 134 11.29 -5.50 -7.84
N ASP A 135 12.48 -5.70 -8.42
CA ASP A 135 13.11 -4.74 -9.34
C ASP A 135 12.24 -4.52 -10.57
N ASP A 136 11.76 -5.60 -11.19
CA ASP A 136 10.83 -5.54 -12.34
C ASP A 136 9.54 -4.81 -11.95
N PHE A 137 8.95 -5.17 -10.81
CA PHE A 137 7.73 -4.53 -10.29
C PHE A 137 7.88 -3.02 -10.07
N VAL A 138 9.01 -2.59 -9.49
CA VAL A 138 9.29 -1.17 -9.23
C VAL A 138 9.39 -0.39 -10.53
N ARG A 139 10.07 -0.95 -11.54
CA ARG A 139 10.24 -0.32 -12.85
C ARG A 139 8.94 -0.29 -13.65
N ASP A 140 8.25 -1.42 -13.73
CA ASP A 140 7.03 -1.56 -14.53
C ASP A 140 5.86 -0.70 -14.03
N LEU A 141 5.80 -0.49 -12.72
CA LEU A 141 4.73 0.27 -12.07
C LEU A 141 5.16 1.67 -11.62
N ASP A 142 6.38 2.08 -11.92
CA ASP A 142 6.93 3.40 -11.56
C ASP A 142 6.73 3.72 -10.06
N ILE A 143 7.13 2.79 -9.18
CA ILE A 143 6.99 2.91 -7.73
C ILE A 143 7.94 3.98 -7.20
N ASN A 144 7.43 4.91 -6.40
CA ASN A 144 8.22 6.02 -5.89
C ASN A 144 9.09 5.65 -4.69
N MET A 145 8.63 4.70 -3.85
CA MET A 145 9.35 4.34 -2.63
C MET A 145 9.03 2.92 -2.18
N ILE A 146 10.04 2.21 -1.69
CA ILE A 146 9.86 0.98 -0.91
C ILE A 146 10.20 1.30 0.54
N GLN A 147 9.26 1.02 1.44
CA GLN A 147 9.47 1.07 2.87
C GLN A 147 9.57 -0.35 3.40
N TRP A 148 10.74 -0.75 3.82
CA TRP A 148 10.97 -2.05 4.44
C TRP A 148 10.36 -2.10 5.83
N ARG A 149 9.59 -3.13 6.10
CA ARG A 149 8.96 -3.40 7.39
C ARG A 149 9.40 -4.75 7.90
N ASN A 150 10.03 -4.77 9.06
CA ASN A 150 10.40 -6.03 9.69
C ASN A 150 9.16 -6.89 9.97
N LEU A 151 9.34 -8.19 9.85
CA LEU A 151 8.32 -9.15 10.23
C LEU A 151 7.97 -8.97 11.73
N ASN A 152 6.73 -8.60 12.01
CA ASN A 152 6.18 -8.41 13.36
C ASN A 152 5.26 -9.56 13.79
N PHE A 153 5.51 -10.73 13.29
CA PHE A 153 4.70 -11.92 13.38
C PHE A 153 5.62 -13.13 13.69
N ASP A 154 5.11 -14.25 14.20
CA ASP A 154 5.93 -15.43 14.48
C ASP A 154 6.66 -15.93 13.23
N PRO A 155 8.00 -15.82 13.17
CA PRO A 155 8.79 -16.20 12.00
C PRO A 155 8.60 -17.66 11.62
N ARG A 156 8.47 -18.57 12.61
CA ARG A 156 8.29 -20.01 12.37
C ARG A 156 6.96 -20.29 11.68
N HIS A 157 5.91 -19.54 12.03
CA HIS A 157 4.62 -19.67 11.38
C HIS A 157 4.67 -19.11 9.95
N TYR A 158 5.32 -17.97 9.76
CA TYR A 158 5.54 -17.39 8.44
C TYR A 158 6.30 -18.35 7.52
N PHE A 159 7.46 -18.84 7.94
CA PHE A 159 8.27 -19.80 7.17
C PHE A 159 7.49 -21.05 6.82
N ARG A 160 6.79 -21.66 7.78
CA ARG A 160 5.96 -22.85 7.53
C ARG A 160 4.90 -22.64 6.46
N ARG A 161 4.35 -21.46 6.35
CA ARG A 161 3.37 -21.14 5.32
C ARG A 161 4.05 -20.90 3.97
N MET A 162 5.08 -20.11 3.98
CA MET A 162 5.74 -19.70 2.75
C MET A 162 6.48 -20.84 2.07
N THR A 163 7.16 -21.70 2.81
CA THR A 163 7.84 -22.90 2.25
C THR A 163 6.90 -23.91 1.58
N ARG A 164 5.59 -23.87 1.90
CA ARG A 164 4.59 -24.69 1.19
C ARG A 164 4.23 -24.15 -0.19
N VAL A 165 4.52 -22.91 -0.46
CA VAL A 165 4.24 -22.26 -1.76
C VAL A 165 5.30 -22.60 -2.79
N GLY A 166 6.55 -22.80 -2.33
CA GLY A 166 7.67 -23.14 -3.18
C GLY A 166 9.01 -22.74 -2.58
N ASP A 167 10.06 -22.90 -3.35
CA ASP A 167 11.40 -22.49 -2.99
C ASP A 167 11.58 -20.98 -3.19
N SER A 168 12.00 -20.28 -2.13
CA SER A 168 12.28 -18.84 -2.17
C SER A 168 13.48 -18.52 -3.09
N GLY A 169 14.38 -19.48 -3.27
CA GLY A 169 15.65 -19.30 -3.95
C GLY A 169 16.80 -19.03 -2.96
N ARG A 170 17.98 -18.74 -3.53
CA ARG A 170 19.18 -18.47 -2.75
C ARG A 170 19.07 -17.11 -2.04
N PRO A 171 19.30 -17.02 -0.73
CA PRO A 171 19.41 -15.74 -0.04
C PRO A 171 20.62 -14.92 -0.51
N LEU A 172 20.43 -13.61 -0.65
CA LEU A 172 21.51 -12.68 -1.02
C LEU A 172 22.29 -12.18 0.21
N GLY A 173 21.69 -12.33 1.41
CA GLY A 173 22.33 -11.93 2.67
C GLY A 173 22.31 -10.42 2.90
N MET A 174 21.15 -9.81 2.81
CA MET A 174 20.91 -8.39 3.15
C MET A 174 20.68 -8.22 4.64
#